data_ba0cf1b8be38b7a58e49ade1ef88722a
#
_entry.id   ba0cf1b8be38b7a58e49ade1ef88722a
#
_cell.length_a   1.000
_cell.length_b   1.000
_cell.length_c   1.000
_cell.angle_alpha   90.00
_cell.angle_beta   90.00
_cell.angle_gamma   90.00
#
_symmetry.space_group_name_H-M   'P 1'
#
loop_
_entity.id
_entity.type
_entity.pdbx_description
1 polymer ?
#
loop_
_entity_poly.entity_id
_entity_poly.type
_entity_poly.pdbx_seq_one_letter_code
_entity_poly.pdbx_strand_id
1 'polypeptide(L)'
;SINKAYDPTCGSGSLLLQMKKQFDEHIIDEGFFGQEINMTNFNLARMNMFLHNVNYNNFSIKRGDTLLKPLHKNEKPFDAIVSNPPYSIKWIGDDDPTLINDERYAPAGKLAPKSYADYAFIMHSLSYLSSQGRAAIVCFPGIFYRKGAERIIRKYLVDNNFIDCVIQLPDNLFFGTSIATCVLVMAKNKKENNG
;
A
#
# COMPACT_ATOMS: atom_id res chain seq x y z
N SER A 1 5.69 -15.09 11.11
CA SER A 1 6.09 -13.88 11.84
C SER A 1 6.05 -12.69 10.92
N ILE A 2 5.79 -11.52 11.45
CA ILE A 2 5.85 -10.23 10.75
C ILE A 2 7.05 -9.49 11.32
N ASN A 3 8.13 -9.31 10.53
CA ASN A 3 9.31 -8.60 10.98
C ASN A 3 9.30 -7.13 10.57
N LYS A 4 8.75 -6.84 9.37
CA LYS A 4 8.67 -5.48 8.82
C LYS A 4 7.25 -5.14 8.40
N ALA A 5 6.77 -4.01 8.90
CA ALA A 5 5.48 -3.43 8.50
C ALA A 5 5.70 -2.14 7.70
N TYR A 6 4.93 -1.93 6.65
CA TYR A 6 5.07 -0.79 5.76
C TYR A 6 3.74 -0.15 5.40
N ASP A 7 3.72 1.16 5.39
CA ASP A 7 2.63 1.97 4.84
C ASP A 7 3.19 3.00 3.83
N PRO A 8 2.94 2.81 2.52
CA PRO A 8 3.45 3.69 1.48
C PRO A 8 2.80 5.08 1.44
N THR A 9 1.71 5.27 2.17
CA THR A 9 0.95 6.53 2.26
C THR A 9 0.53 6.78 3.70
N CYS A 10 1.51 6.82 4.61
CA CYS A 10 1.24 6.60 6.03
C CYS A 10 0.44 7.71 6.73
N GLY A 11 0.29 8.88 6.12
CA GLY A 11 -0.41 9.98 6.77
C GLY A 11 0.18 10.29 8.15
N SER A 12 -0.66 10.27 9.17
CA SER A 12 -0.24 10.43 10.57
C SER A 12 0.34 9.16 11.21
N GLY A 13 0.49 8.07 10.46
CA GLY A 13 1.02 6.80 10.96
C GLY A 13 -0.01 5.92 11.70
N SER A 14 -1.28 6.26 11.64
CA SER A 14 -2.32 5.58 12.43
C SER A 14 -2.48 4.10 12.10
N LEU A 15 -2.38 3.68 10.83
CA LEU A 15 -2.45 2.27 10.45
C LEU A 15 -1.26 1.47 10.99
N LEU A 16 -0.05 2.03 10.92
CA LEU A 16 1.14 1.40 11.50
C LEU A 16 1.01 1.23 13.01
N LEU A 17 0.46 2.23 13.71
CA LEU A 17 0.21 2.15 15.15
C LEU A 17 -0.88 1.15 15.50
N GLN A 18 -1.92 1.00 14.67
CA GLN A 18 -2.91 -0.06 14.85
C GLN A 18 -2.30 -1.45 14.67
N MET A 19 -1.36 -1.61 13.74
CA MET A 19 -0.61 -2.87 13.62
C MET A 19 0.19 -3.16 14.89
N LYS A 20 0.92 -2.17 15.44
CA LYS A 20 1.61 -2.33 16.73
C LYS A 20 0.68 -2.78 17.83
N LYS A 21 -0.53 -2.22 17.89
CA LYS A 21 -1.52 -2.57 18.91
C LYS A 21 -2.09 -3.99 18.76
N GLN A 22 -2.22 -4.48 17.52
CA GLN A 22 -2.81 -5.79 17.23
C GLN A 22 -1.80 -6.93 17.32
N PHE A 23 -0.54 -6.65 17.07
CA PHE A 23 0.55 -7.63 17.14
C PHE A 23 1.38 -7.38 18.38
N ASP A 24 1.80 -8.46 19.01
CA ASP A 24 2.71 -8.40 20.17
C ASP A 24 4.02 -7.73 19.74
N GLU A 25 4.66 -6.96 20.63
CA GLU A 25 5.89 -6.21 20.37
C GLU A 25 7.03 -7.10 19.84
N HIS A 26 6.99 -8.40 20.12
CA HIS A 26 7.98 -9.39 19.66
C HIS A 26 7.79 -9.86 18.22
N ILE A 27 6.72 -9.44 17.52
CA ILE A 27 6.42 -9.92 16.17
C ILE A 27 6.97 -8.98 15.10
N ILE A 28 7.19 -7.70 15.43
CA ILE A 28 7.71 -6.69 14.49
C ILE A 28 9.11 -6.27 14.94
N ASP A 29 10.08 -7.18 14.76
CA ASP A 29 11.45 -6.99 15.25
C ASP A 29 12.23 -5.95 14.47
N GLU A 30 12.05 -5.87 13.14
CA GLU A 30 12.78 -4.94 12.28
C GLU A 30 12.10 -3.57 12.15
N GLY A 31 10.82 -3.47 12.56
CA GLY A 31 10.13 -2.21 12.77
C GLY A 31 9.11 -1.79 11.73
N PHE A 32 8.77 -0.52 11.83
CA PHE A 32 7.70 0.14 11.07
C PHE A 32 8.29 1.12 10.06
N PHE A 33 7.83 1.02 8.83
CA PHE A 33 8.31 1.85 7.73
C PHE A 33 7.13 2.60 7.11
N GLY A 34 7.33 3.86 6.83
CA GLY A 34 6.29 4.68 6.20
C GLY A 34 6.86 5.71 5.25
N GLN A 35 6.05 6.11 4.28
CA GLN A 35 6.35 7.23 3.42
C GLN A 35 5.14 8.16 3.30
N GLU A 36 5.39 9.46 3.35
CA GLU A 36 4.36 10.48 3.31
C GLU A 36 4.85 11.69 2.52
N ILE A 37 4.04 12.19 1.60
CA ILE A 37 4.38 13.34 0.77
C ILE A 37 4.18 14.68 1.49
N ASN A 38 3.17 14.77 2.35
CA ASN A 38 2.81 15.99 3.06
C ASN A 38 3.70 16.20 4.30
N MET A 39 4.32 17.37 4.40
CA MET A 39 5.24 17.69 5.50
C MET A 39 4.58 17.61 6.88
N THR A 40 3.38 18.15 7.01
CA THR A 40 2.67 18.16 8.30
C THR A 40 2.35 16.75 8.75
N ASN A 41 1.81 15.92 7.86
CA ASN A 41 1.52 14.52 8.15
C ASN A 41 2.79 13.72 8.45
N PHE A 42 3.86 13.96 7.70
CA PHE A 42 5.17 13.34 7.95
C PHE A 42 5.68 13.63 9.38
N ASN A 43 5.63 14.88 9.80
CA ASN A 43 6.04 15.27 11.16
C ASN A 43 5.11 14.67 12.21
N LEU A 44 3.80 14.66 11.92
CA LEU A 44 2.80 14.08 12.82
C LEU A 44 2.99 12.56 12.99
N ALA A 45 3.28 11.85 11.90
CA ALA A 45 3.56 10.42 11.95
C ALA A 45 4.76 10.10 12.85
N ARG A 46 5.86 10.85 12.70
CA ARG A 46 7.05 10.68 13.54
C ARG A 46 6.75 10.97 15.02
N MET A 47 6.02 12.06 15.29
CA MET A 47 5.61 12.41 16.64
C MET A 47 4.73 11.30 17.25
N ASN A 48 3.77 10.77 16.48
CA ASN A 48 2.90 9.70 16.94
C ASN A 48 3.67 8.42 17.27
N MET A 49 4.72 8.06 16.50
CA MET A 49 5.57 6.92 16.83
C MET A 49 6.19 7.09 18.23
N PHE A 50 6.74 8.26 18.55
CA PHE A 50 7.30 8.55 19.88
C PHE A 50 6.23 8.50 20.97
N LEU A 51 5.08 9.14 20.75
CA LEU A 51 3.99 9.19 21.75
C LEU A 51 3.40 7.81 22.07
N HIS A 52 3.52 6.88 21.12
CA HIS A 52 3.08 5.50 21.30
C HIS A 52 4.21 4.53 21.65
N ASN A 53 5.32 5.05 22.17
CA ASN A 53 6.45 4.26 22.65
C ASN A 53 7.09 3.33 21.60
N VAL A 54 7.11 3.75 20.33
CA VAL A 54 7.91 3.07 19.31
C VAL A 54 9.35 3.58 19.43
N ASN A 55 10.30 2.68 19.69
CA ASN A 55 11.71 3.04 19.78
C ASN A 55 12.16 3.67 18.45
N TYR A 56 12.99 4.72 18.53
CA TYR A 56 13.54 5.41 17.36
C TYR A 56 14.20 4.46 16.35
N ASN A 57 14.87 3.43 16.84
CA ASN A 57 15.53 2.45 15.97
C ASN A 57 14.56 1.49 15.29
N ASN A 58 13.30 1.46 15.73
CA ASN A 58 12.28 0.52 15.23
C ASN A 58 11.26 1.19 14.30
N PHE A 59 11.49 2.43 13.86
CA PHE A 59 10.68 3.02 12.81
C PHE A 59 11.51 3.90 11.87
N SER A 60 11.07 3.97 10.62
CA SER A 60 11.63 4.86 9.61
C SER A 60 10.50 5.45 8.79
N ILE A 61 10.16 6.70 9.07
CA ILE A 61 9.21 7.48 8.27
C ILE A 61 10.02 8.41 7.40
N LYS A 62 9.79 8.34 6.08
CA LYS A 62 10.48 9.16 5.08
C LYS A 62 9.50 10.06 4.34
N ARG A 63 9.96 11.27 3.99
CA ARG A 63 9.12 12.21 3.25
C ARG A 63 9.41 12.15 1.77
N GLY A 64 8.39 11.94 0.95
CA GLY A 64 8.50 11.94 -0.51
C GLY A 64 7.27 11.35 -1.20
N ASP A 65 7.23 11.53 -2.52
CA ASP A 65 6.22 10.92 -3.38
C ASP A 65 6.55 9.44 -3.59
N THR A 66 5.72 8.57 -3.07
CA THR A 66 5.90 7.10 -3.17
C THR A 66 5.89 6.60 -4.60
N LEU A 67 5.07 7.19 -5.46
CA LEU A 67 4.93 6.72 -6.84
C LEU A 67 6.14 7.11 -7.71
N LEU A 68 6.73 8.27 -7.47
CA LEU A 68 7.84 8.78 -8.27
C LEU A 68 9.20 8.56 -7.62
N LYS A 69 9.27 8.63 -6.29
CA LYS A 69 10.51 8.51 -5.53
C LYS A 69 10.30 7.60 -4.31
N PRO A 70 10.24 6.28 -4.50
CA PRO A 70 10.13 5.34 -3.39
C PRO A 70 11.42 5.33 -2.57
N LEU A 71 11.31 5.70 -1.29
CA LEU A 71 12.47 5.91 -0.41
C LEU A 71 12.83 4.68 0.44
N HIS A 72 11.98 3.64 0.45
CA HIS A 72 12.21 2.39 1.17
C HIS A 72 12.61 1.23 0.25
N LYS A 73 13.25 1.54 -0.87
CA LYS A 73 13.69 0.53 -1.86
C LYS A 73 14.69 -0.47 -1.28
N ASN A 74 15.55 0.00 -0.37
CA ASN A 74 16.60 -0.84 0.22
C ASN A 74 16.09 -1.67 1.42
N GLU A 75 14.95 -1.30 1.98
CA GLU A 75 14.35 -1.97 3.14
C GLU A 75 13.35 -3.07 2.74
N LYS A 76 12.90 -3.10 1.47
CA LYS A 76 12.03 -4.18 0.97
C LYS A 76 12.75 -5.53 0.96
N PRO A 77 12.04 -6.67 1.03
CA PRO A 77 10.59 -6.80 1.06
C PRO A 77 9.99 -6.62 2.45
N PHE A 78 8.67 -6.34 2.49
CA PHE A 78 7.91 -6.17 3.72
C PHE A 78 6.94 -7.33 3.93
N ASP A 79 6.78 -7.76 5.19
CA ASP A 79 5.91 -8.89 5.53
C ASP A 79 4.45 -8.49 5.64
N ALA A 80 4.21 -7.27 6.08
CA ALA A 80 2.88 -6.70 6.14
C ALA A 80 2.88 -5.28 5.54
N ILE A 81 1.96 -5.03 4.63
CA ILE A 81 1.73 -3.72 4.05
C ILE A 81 0.28 -3.34 4.34
N VAL A 82 0.08 -2.17 4.94
CA VAL A 82 -1.23 -1.57 5.14
C VAL A 82 -1.23 -0.19 4.53
N SER A 83 -2.30 0.15 3.83
CA SER A 83 -2.37 1.45 3.17
C SER A 83 -3.80 1.92 3.00
N ASN A 84 -4.01 3.21 3.24
CA ASN A 84 -5.20 3.92 2.82
C ASN A 84 -4.76 5.07 1.90
N PRO A 85 -4.42 4.77 0.63
CA PRO A 85 -3.95 5.77 -0.32
C PRO A 85 -5.09 6.74 -0.70
N PRO A 86 -4.74 7.94 -1.19
CA PRO A 86 -5.76 8.85 -1.71
C PRO A 86 -6.47 8.22 -2.91
N TYR A 87 -7.82 8.29 -2.91
CA TYR A 87 -8.63 7.66 -3.96
C TYR A 87 -8.67 8.50 -5.22
N SER A 88 -8.51 7.84 -6.37
CA SER A 88 -8.76 8.40 -7.71
C SER A 88 -8.08 9.76 -7.96
N ILE A 89 -6.87 9.94 -7.46
CA ILE A 89 -6.08 11.15 -7.72
C ILE A 89 -5.32 11.06 -9.05
N LYS A 90 -5.03 12.22 -9.62
CA LYS A 90 -4.15 12.34 -10.79
C LYS A 90 -2.69 12.10 -10.39
N TRP A 91 -1.94 11.54 -11.32
CA TRP A 91 -0.50 11.40 -11.23
C TRP A 91 0.14 11.55 -12.61
N ILE A 92 1.48 11.55 -12.70
CA ILE A 92 2.18 11.77 -13.97
C ILE A 92 1.93 10.64 -14.98
N GLY A 93 1.86 9.38 -14.52
CA GLY A 93 1.58 8.22 -15.39
C GLY A 93 2.53 8.14 -16.59
N ASP A 94 1.96 7.96 -17.77
CA ASP A 94 2.68 7.81 -19.04
C ASP A 94 3.25 9.13 -19.61
N ASP A 95 3.09 10.27 -18.94
CA ASP A 95 3.85 11.50 -19.25
C ASP A 95 5.33 11.35 -18.86
N ASP A 96 5.65 10.44 -17.94
CA ASP A 96 7.03 10.01 -17.70
C ASP A 96 7.29 8.66 -18.42
N PRO A 97 7.99 8.67 -19.57
CA PRO A 97 8.19 7.45 -20.35
C PRO A 97 9.10 6.41 -19.66
N THR A 98 9.79 6.79 -18.57
CA THR A 98 10.65 5.87 -17.83
C THR A 98 9.86 4.96 -16.91
N LEU A 99 8.66 5.38 -16.48
CA LEU A 99 7.84 4.63 -15.51
C LEU A 99 7.36 3.28 -16.06
N ILE A 100 7.19 3.11 -17.35
CA ILE A 100 6.78 1.81 -17.93
C ILE A 100 7.84 0.73 -17.69
N ASN A 101 9.09 1.12 -17.49
CA ASN A 101 10.20 0.21 -17.19
C ASN A 101 10.52 0.11 -15.70
N ASP A 102 9.79 0.86 -14.85
CA ASP A 102 9.96 0.75 -13.41
C ASP A 102 9.56 -0.66 -12.94
N GLU A 103 10.42 -1.30 -12.14
CA GLU A 103 10.24 -2.68 -11.65
C GLU A 103 8.88 -2.93 -10.96
N ARG A 104 8.24 -1.88 -10.45
CA ARG A 104 6.92 -1.95 -9.80
C ARG A 104 5.78 -2.08 -10.80
N TYR A 105 5.89 -1.41 -11.95
CA TYR A 105 4.81 -1.25 -12.93
C TYR A 105 5.00 -2.12 -14.17
N ALA A 106 6.25 -2.36 -14.57
CA ALA A 106 6.60 -3.13 -15.76
C ALA A 106 5.94 -4.53 -15.84
N PRO A 107 5.80 -5.29 -14.72
CA PRO A 107 5.21 -6.63 -14.80
C PRO A 107 3.78 -6.67 -15.33
N ALA A 108 2.98 -5.65 -15.09
CA ALA A 108 1.61 -5.56 -15.62
C ALA A 108 1.57 -5.14 -17.11
N GLY A 109 2.68 -4.65 -17.67
CA GLY A 109 2.77 -4.19 -19.04
C GLY A 109 1.96 -2.94 -19.37
N LYS A 110 1.39 -2.29 -18.35
CA LYS A 110 0.58 -1.09 -18.49
C LYS A 110 0.65 -0.23 -17.22
N LEU A 111 0.81 1.08 -17.40
CA LEU A 111 0.71 2.05 -16.30
C LEU A 111 -0.74 2.31 -15.94
N ALA A 112 -1.00 2.60 -14.65
CA ALA A 112 -2.27 3.17 -14.22
C ALA A 112 -2.56 4.46 -15.02
N PRO A 113 -3.83 4.75 -15.33
CA PRO A 113 -4.17 5.95 -16.09
C PRO A 113 -3.81 7.22 -15.31
N LYS A 114 -3.39 8.27 -16.00
CA LYS A 114 -3.04 9.57 -15.38
C LYS A 114 -4.15 10.15 -14.50
N SER A 115 -5.39 9.83 -14.81
CA SER A 115 -6.57 10.30 -14.07
C SER A 115 -6.74 9.60 -12.72
N TYR A 116 -6.18 8.38 -12.55
CA TYR A 116 -6.44 7.51 -11.40
C TYR A 116 -5.19 6.74 -11.01
N ALA A 117 -4.52 7.20 -9.97
CA ALA A 117 -3.29 6.57 -9.45
C ALA A 117 -3.53 5.27 -8.65
N ASP A 118 -4.78 4.87 -8.45
CA ASP A 118 -5.14 3.75 -7.55
C ASP A 118 -4.29 2.50 -7.82
N TYR A 119 -4.21 2.04 -9.06
CA TYR A 119 -3.40 0.85 -9.39
C TYR A 119 -1.89 1.09 -9.35
N ALA A 120 -1.42 2.32 -9.40
CA ALA A 120 0.00 2.61 -9.17
C ALA A 120 0.38 2.33 -7.70
N PHE A 121 -0.46 2.73 -6.73
CA PHE A 121 -0.27 2.38 -5.33
C PHE A 121 -0.40 0.88 -5.07
N ILE A 122 -1.33 0.20 -5.73
CA ILE A 122 -1.52 -1.25 -5.62
C ILE A 122 -0.29 -1.99 -6.14
N MET A 123 0.21 -1.64 -7.32
CA MET A 123 1.40 -2.26 -7.93
C MET A 123 2.67 -1.95 -7.12
N HIS A 124 2.81 -0.73 -6.59
CA HIS A 124 3.89 -0.41 -5.66
C HIS A 124 3.87 -1.34 -4.44
N SER A 125 2.73 -1.49 -3.80
CA SER A 125 2.59 -2.35 -2.62
C SER A 125 2.88 -3.82 -2.95
N LEU A 126 2.38 -4.32 -4.06
CA LEU A 126 2.68 -5.69 -4.50
C LEU A 126 4.18 -5.92 -4.73
N SER A 127 4.85 -4.97 -5.39
CA SER A 127 6.30 -5.05 -5.65
C SER A 127 7.14 -5.07 -4.36
N TYR A 128 6.64 -4.40 -3.31
CA TYR A 128 7.34 -4.29 -2.02
C TYR A 128 6.99 -5.42 -1.03
N LEU A 129 6.00 -6.25 -1.39
CA LEU A 129 5.55 -7.35 -0.54
C LEU A 129 6.51 -8.54 -0.60
N SER A 130 6.78 -9.15 0.56
CA SER A 130 7.53 -10.40 0.65
C SER A 130 6.72 -11.58 0.07
N SER A 131 7.39 -12.67 -0.23
CA SER A 131 6.75 -13.86 -0.80
C SER A 131 5.70 -14.47 0.13
N GLN A 132 5.86 -14.33 1.44
CA GLN A 132 4.92 -14.84 2.46
C GLN A 132 4.05 -13.75 3.07
N GLY A 133 4.23 -12.50 2.63
CA GLY A 133 3.56 -11.33 3.19
C GLY A 133 2.11 -11.18 2.75
N ARG A 134 1.44 -10.24 3.43
CA ARG A 134 0.08 -9.81 3.11
C ARG A 134 0.04 -8.29 2.97
N ALA A 135 -0.66 -7.80 1.96
CA ALA A 135 -0.95 -6.37 1.79
C ALA A 135 -2.45 -6.15 1.89
N ALA A 136 -2.87 -5.19 2.69
CA ALA A 136 -4.26 -4.77 2.84
C ALA A 136 -4.36 -3.28 2.46
N ILE A 137 -5.06 -2.99 1.38
CA ILE A 137 -5.16 -1.65 0.81
C ILE A 137 -6.63 -1.23 0.77
N VAL A 138 -6.93 -0.09 1.39
CA VAL A 138 -8.26 0.52 1.27
C VAL A 138 -8.42 1.11 -0.11
N CYS A 139 -9.50 0.77 -0.79
CA CYS A 139 -9.76 1.12 -2.17
C CYS A 139 -11.15 1.69 -2.36
N PHE A 140 -11.29 2.53 -3.38
CA PHE A 140 -12.57 2.91 -3.94
C PHE A 140 -13.10 1.79 -4.85
N PRO A 141 -14.39 1.39 -4.77
CA PRO A 141 -14.92 0.25 -5.54
C PRO A 141 -14.80 0.40 -7.06
N GLY A 142 -14.69 1.63 -7.57
CA GLY A 142 -14.51 1.92 -8.99
C GLY A 142 -13.36 1.16 -9.65
N ILE A 143 -12.31 0.83 -8.88
CA ILE A 143 -11.16 0.07 -9.40
C ILE A 143 -11.54 -1.33 -9.91
N PHE A 144 -12.66 -1.91 -9.47
CA PHE A 144 -13.06 -3.26 -9.86
C PHE A 144 -13.85 -3.33 -11.17
N TYR A 145 -14.37 -2.21 -11.67
CA TYR A 145 -15.20 -2.21 -12.87
C TYR A 145 -14.75 -1.24 -13.98
N ARG A 146 -13.86 -0.27 -13.68
CA ARG A 146 -13.35 0.64 -14.71
C ARG A 146 -12.59 -0.11 -15.79
N LYS A 147 -12.71 0.36 -17.03
CA LYS A 147 -12.11 -0.26 -18.23
C LYS A 147 -10.72 0.33 -18.52
N GLY A 148 -10.19 0.04 -19.71
CA GLY A 148 -8.90 0.59 -20.18
C GLY A 148 -7.69 0.01 -19.41
N ALA A 149 -6.76 0.86 -19.07
CA ALA A 149 -5.52 0.48 -18.40
C ALA A 149 -5.76 -0.27 -17.09
N GLU A 150 -6.73 0.15 -16.30
CA GLU A 150 -7.06 -0.50 -15.03
C GLU A 150 -7.54 -1.95 -15.22
N ARG A 151 -8.28 -2.23 -16.30
CA ARG A 151 -8.67 -3.60 -16.64
C ARG A 151 -7.45 -4.49 -16.93
N ILE A 152 -6.45 -3.95 -17.62
CA ILE A 152 -5.22 -4.69 -17.97
C ILE A 152 -4.46 -5.04 -16.69
N ILE A 153 -4.26 -4.07 -15.81
CA ILE A 153 -3.55 -4.28 -14.54
C ILE A 153 -4.32 -5.25 -13.65
N ARG A 154 -5.63 -5.08 -13.54
CA ARG A 154 -6.50 -5.99 -12.77
C ARG A 154 -6.44 -7.42 -13.29
N LYS A 155 -6.44 -7.60 -14.63
CA LYS A 155 -6.25 -8.92 -15.26
C LYS A 155 -4.90 -9.52 -14.85
N TYR A 156 -3.82 -8.76 -14.90
CA TYR A 156 -2.52 -9.22 -14.45
C TYR A 156 -2.54 -9.71 -12.99
N LEU A 157 -3.18 -8.97 -12.09
CA LEU A 157 -3.27 -9.35 -10.67
C LEU A 157 -4.07 -10.65 -10.47
N VAL A 158 -5.14 -10.83 -11.24
CA VAL A 158 -6.01 -12.03 -11.17
C VAL A 158 -5.30 -13.23 -11.78
N ASP A 159 -4.75 -13.09 -12.98
CA ASP A 159 -4.09 -14.19 -13.70
C ASP A 159 -2.88 -14.74 -12.93
N ASN A 160 -2.19 -13.89 -12.17
CA ASN A 160 -1.06 -14.30 -11.34
C ASN A 160 -1.47 -14.68 -9.91
N ASN A 161 -2.76 -14.75 -9.63
CA ASN A 161 -3.30 -15.17 -8.33
C ASN A 161 -2.83 -14.32 -7.14
N PHE A 162 -2.63 -13.01 -7.34
CA PHE A 162 -2.17 -12.10 -6.30
C PHE A 162 -3.29 -11.57 -5.40
N ILE A 163 -4.54 -11.64 -5.84
CA ILE A 163 -5.69 -11.19 -5.05
C ILE A 163 -6.13 -12.32 -4.12
N ASP A 164 -6.08 -12.08 -2.83
CA ASP A 164 -6.51 -13.02 -1.80
C ASP A 164 -8.01 -12.89 -1.54
N CYS A 165 -8.46 -11.70 -1.17
CA CYS A 165 -9.88 -11.38 -1.03
C CYS A 165 -10.16 -9.89 -1.19
N VAL A 166 -11.43 -9.56 -1.31
CA VAL A 166 -11.95 -8.19 -1.26
C VAL A 166 -12.99 -8.13 -0.16
N ILE A 167 -12.82 -7.20 0.78
CA ILE A 167 -13.71 -7.01 1.93
C ILE A 167 -14.44 -5.69 1.72
N GLN A 168 -15.76 -5.73 1.58
CA GLN A 168 -16.58 -4.53 1.53
C GLN A 168 -16.71 -3.95 2.94
N LEU A 169 -16.51 -2.63 3.05
CA LEU A 169 -16.68 -1.90 4.29
C LEU A 169 -18.05 -1.21 4.34
N PRO A 170 -18.59 -0.95 5.53
CA PRO A 170 -19.82 -0.16 5.67
C PRO A 170 -19.68 1.24 5.06
N ASP A 171 -20.81 1.81 4.65
CA ASP A 171 -20.89 3.20 4.23
C ASP A 171 -20.52 4.14 5.37
N ASN A 172 -20.03 5.33 5.02
CA ASN A 172 -19.69 6.39 5.97
C ASN A 172 -18.66 6.01 7.06
N LEU A 173 -17.82 5.00 6.79
CA LEU A 173 -16.78 4.59 7.73
C LEU A 173 -15.62 5.61 7.82
N PHE A 174 -15.30 6.27 6.72
CA PHE A 174 -14.21 7.25 6.67
C PHE A 174 -14.72 8.68 6.66
N PHE A 175 -14.03 9.54 7.42
CA PHE A 175 -14.37 10.95 7.50
C PHE A 175 -14.27 11.62 6.12
N GLY A 176 -15.28 12.40 5.74
CA GLY A 176 -15.28 13.19 4.51
C GLY A 176 -15.73 12.44 3.24
N THR A 177 -16.12 11.19 3.33
CA THR A 177 -16.74 10.46 2.21
C THR A 177 -17.93 9.63 2.66
N SER A 178 -19.03 9.72 1.90
CA SER A 178 -20.21 8.87 2.06
C SER A 178 -20.12 7.58 1.23
N ILE A 179 -19.04 7.41 0.46
CA ILE A 179 -18.88 6.30 -0.47
C ILE A 179 -18.43 5.06 0.29
N ALA A 180 -19.11 3.93 0.05
CA ALA A 180 -18.64 2.62 0.51
C ALA A 180 -17.24 2.36 -0.06
N THR A 181 -16.32 1.98 0.81
CA THR A 181 -14.97 1.57 0.44
C THR A 181 -14.82 0.07 0.61
N CYS A 182 -13.71 -0.47 0.15
CA CYS A 182 -13.38 -1.87 0.32
C CYS A 182 -11.90 -2.02 0.66
N VAL A 183 -11.54 -3.17 1.21
CA VAL A 183 -10.15 -3.55 1.43
C VAL A 183 -9.78 -4.62 0.41
N LEU A 184 -8.77 -4.33 -0.41
CA LEU A 184 -8.14 -5.31 -1.28
C LEU A 184 -7.01 -5.98 -0.50
N VAL A 185 -7.10 -7.29 -0.32
CA VAL A 185 -6.03 -8.08 0.29
C VAL A 185 -5.26 -8.82 -0.80
N MET A 186 -3.94 -8.66 -0.78
CA MET A 186 -3.04 -9.30 -1.75
C MET A 186 -2.02 -10.19 -1.05
N ALA A 187 -1.62 -11.26 -1.76
CA ALA A 187 -0.60 -12.20 -1.35
C ALA A 187 0.12 -12.77 -2.57
N LYS A 188 1.43 -13.03 -2.47
CA LYS A 188 2.20 -13.66 -3.56
C LYS A 188 2.12 -15.19 -3.53
N ASN A 189 2.19 -15.79 -2.35
CA ASN A 189 2.05 -17.22 -2.14
C ASN A 189 0.76 -17.51 -1.37
N LYS A 190 -0.25 -17.98 -2.09
CA LYS A 190 -1.44 -18.55 -1.46
C LYS A 190 -1.24 -20.07 -1.40
N LYS A 191 -1.51 -20.67 -0.22
CA LYS A 191 -1.68 -22.13 -0.16
C LYS A 191 -2.86 -22.45 -1.07
N GLU A 192 -2.68 -23.38 -2.01
CA GLU A 192 -3.82 -23.92 -2.74
C GLU A 192 -4.81 -24.44 -1.70
N ASN A 193 -5.96 -23.82 -1.62
CA ASN A 193 -7.08 -24.43 -0.93
C ASN A 193 -7.52 -25.60 -1.81
N ASN A 194 -7.02 -26.79 -1.50
CA ASN A 194 -7.64 -28.04 -1.91
C ASN A 194 -8.97 -28.13 -1.15
N GLY A 195 -10.00 -27.48 -1.73
CA GLY A 195 -11.38 -27.61 -1.31
C GLY A 195 -12.17 -28.40 -2.32
#